data_fecc6c8703f49f0f54465aefe38c95a9
#
_entry.id   fecc6c8703f49f0f54465aefe38c95a9
#
_cell.length_a   1.000
_cell.length_b   1.000
_cell.length_c   1.000
_cell.angle_alpha   90.00
_cell.angle_beta   90.00
_cell.angle_gamma   90.00
#
_symmetry.space_group_name_H-M   'P 1'
#
loop_
_entity.id
_entity.type
_entity.pdbx_description
1 polymer ?
#
loop_
_entity_poly.entity_id
_entity_poly.type
_entity_poly.pdbx_seq_one_letter_code
_entity_poly.pdbx_strand_id
1 'polypeptide(L)'
;VTFDHRDAGTTNSAWLSADGWAGVEPMDLRAVELLVVVAAHPDDETLGAGGLMATAHAEGIPVVVIVATAGERSHPDSKTFTPERLTVIRRAEVVAAIDALAPGAAVQLLGLPDGELRQHVPALAAAVTACIGDHSTVLIASPWRGDGHPDHTAAGDAARAAANAVGATLAEYPIWGWHWRAPDSAEWPWDRIRTLALSSDAVAAKVSALELHRSQTEPLSDAPGDEAIVSSSFVEHFRRDFETFVVTRESAPTPSAESLAQGYFDTFYEGRTDPWGFETRWYEERKRALTLAALPRRRFGTALEIGCSIGVLTAELADRVDDMLATDIAQAPLDAARERLAGRSEVRFERRALPQEWPDESYDLIVVSEVGYYLSPDRLDDLVHRAADSLNDGGIVIACHWRHPVSDYPMRGDDVHEAFRRSAGLVRIGGYADDDFLLDVFGPPGTVSVAAAEGLA
;
A
#
# COMPACT_ATOMS: atom_id res chain seq x y z
N VAL A 1 -25.94 -1.55 7.05
CA VAL A 1 -26.21 -2.24 8.34
C VAL A 1 -25.72 -1.30 9.42
N THR A 2 -26.60 -0.94 10.35
CA THR A 2 -26.21 -0.10 11.50
C THR A 2 -25.50 -1.03 12.49
N PHE A 3 -24.29 -0.67 12.88
CA PHE A 3 -23.51 -1.37 13.90
C PHE A 3 -24.22 -1.25 15.26
N ASP A 4 -24.57 -2.36 15.88
CA ASP A 4 -25.03 -2.42 17.28
C ASP A 4 -24.48 -3.68 17.96
N HIS A 5 -23.56 -3.49 18.90
CA HIS A 5 -22.95 -4.57 19.68
C HIS A 5 -23.95 -5.28 20.61
N ARG A 6 -25.15 -4.71 20.82
CA ARG A 6 -26.22 -5.26 21.64
C ARG A 6 -27.12 -6.25 20.90
N ASP A 7 -27.00 -6.32 19.57
CA ASP A 7 -27.76 -7.28 18.77
C ASP A 7 -27.36 -8.73 19.12
N ALA A 8 -28.31 -9.65 18.98
CA ALA A 8 -28.01 -11.07 19.14
C ALA A 8 -27.14 -11.54 17.97
N GLY A 9 -25.87 -11.80 18.25
CA GLY A 9 -24.91 -12.25 17.25
C GLY A 9 -24.95 -13.76 17.00
N THR A 10 -24.13 -14.21 16.05
CA THR A 10 -23.90 -15.63 15.78
C THR A 10 -23.10 -16.25 16.92
N THR A 11 -23.59 -17.36 17.48
CA THR A 11 -22.96 -18.00 18.63
C THR A 11 -21.65 -18.70 18.27
N ASN A 12 -20.73 -18.80 19.25
CA ASN A 12 -19.49 -19.54 19.06
C ASN A 12 -19.72 -21.01 18.67
N SER A 13 -20.77 -21.66 19.22
CA SER A 13 -21.10 -23.03 18.85
C SER A 13 -21.55 -23.19 17.39
N ALA A 14 -22.27 -22.21 16.83
CA ALA A 14 -22.65 -22.22 15.43
C ALA A 14 -21.42 -22.16 14.52
N TRP A 15 -20.45 -21.32 14.85
CA TRP A 15 -19.18 -21.24 14.15
C TRP A 15 -18.37 -22.54 14.23
N LEU A 16 -18.24 -23.13 15.42
CA LEU A 16 -17.47 -24.37 15.62
C LEU A 16 -18.10 -25.58 14.90
N SER A 17 -19.41 -25.53 14.63
CA SER A 17 -20.14 -26.61 13.93
C SER A 17 -20.14 -26.43 12.41
N ALA A 18 -19.49 -25.40 11.87
CA ALA A 18 -19.51 -25.11 10.43
C ALA A 18 -18.68 -26.12 9.64
N ASP A 19 -19.20 -26.56 8.49
CA ASP A 19 -18.49 -27.46 7.57
C ASP A 19 -17.25 -26.82 6.94
N GLY A 20 -17.19 -25.48 6.92
CA GLY A 20 -16.08 -24.71 6.34
C GLY A 20 -14.72 -24.93 7.00
N TRP A 21 -14.68 -25.48 8.23
CA TRP A 21 -13.42 -25.86 8.89
C TRP A 21 -12.72 -27.05 8.20
N ALA A 22 -13.45 -27.85 7.44
CA ALA A 22 -12.88 -28.97 6.72
C ALA A 22 -11.94 -28.48 5.62
N GLY A 23 -10.64 -28.67 5.81
CA GLY A 23 -9.62 -28.26 4.84
C GLY A 23 -8.98 -26.90 5.13
N VAL A 24 -9.30 -26.25 6.25
CA VAL A 24 -8.57 -25.05 6.71
C VAL A 24 -7.14 -25.44 7.05
N GLU A 25 -6.17 -24.80 6.39
CA GLU A 25 -4.75 -25.06 6.61
C GLU A 25 -4.23 -24.30 7.84
N PRO A 26 -3.22 -24.87 8.56
CA PRO A 26 -2.57 -24.17 9.66
C PRO A 26 -1.71 -23.02 9.15
N MET A 27 -1.57 -21.97 9.96
CA MET A 27 -0.61 -20.90 9.76
C MET A 27 0.76 -21.34 10.27
N ASP A 28 1.83 -20.99 9.52
CA ASP A 28 3.21 -21.34 9.85
C ASP A 28 4.02 -20.06 10.17
N LEU A 29 4.68 -20.04 11.32
CA LEU A 29 5.49 -18.91 11.79
C LEU A 29 7.01 -19.12 11.61
N ARG A 30 7.46 -20.33 11.21
CA ARG A 30 8.88 -20.71 11.20
C ARG A 30 9.80 -19.81 10.40
N ALA A 31 9.27 -19.11 9.41
CA ALA A 31 10.03 -18.19 8.58
C ALA A 31 9.89 -16.72 8.98
N VAL A 32 9.08 -16.41 10.00
CA VAL A 32 8.77 -15.04 10.40
C VAL A 32 9.92 -14.47 11.23
N GLU A 33 10.50 -13.36 10.78
CA GLU A 33 11.57 -12.63 11.49
C GLU A 33 11.03 -11.49 12.36
N LEU A 34 9.85 -10.96 12.03
CA LEU A 34 9.19 -9.89 12.76
C LEU A 34 7.67 -10.06 12.67
N LEU A 35 6.99 -9.96 13.81
CA LEU A 35 5.54 -9.81 13.89
C LEU A 35 5.18 -8.35 14.17
N VAL A 36 4.37 -7.74 13.30
CA VAL A 36 3.76 -6.42 13.52
C VAL A 36 2.26 -6.63 13.69
N VAL A 37 1.72 -6.23 14.84
CA VAL A 37 0.27 -6.29 15.13
C VAL A 37 -0.29 -4.88 15.11
N VAL A 38 -1.28 -4.66 14.25
CA VAL A 38 -2.01 -3.40 14.14
C VAL A 38 -3.38 -3.59 14.81
N ALA A 39 -3.77 -2.68 15.68
CA ALA A 39 -5.08 -2.62 16.31
C ALA A 39 -5.74 -1.28 15.98
N ALA A 40 -7.04 -1.27 15.67
CA ALA A 40 -7.80 -0.03 15.54
C ALA A 40 -8.04 0.59 16.93
N HIS A 41 -8.40 -0.24 17.89
CA HIS A 41 -8.72 0.16 19.26
C HIS A 41 -7.94 -0.71 20.26
N PRO A 42 -7.74 -0.22 21.51
CA PRO A 42 -7.19 -1.03 22.59
C PRO A 42 -8.14 -2.19 22.93
N ASP A 43 -7.76 -3.41 22.72
CA ASP A 43 -8.39 -4.73 22.90
C ASP A 43 -8.41 -5.58 21.61
N ASP A 44 -8.42 -4.96 20.42
CA ASP A 44 -8.43 -5.68 19.14
C ASP A 44 -7.25 -6.66 19.02
N GLU A 45 -6.04 -6.21 19.38
CA GLU A 45 -4.81 -7.01 19.33
C GLU A 45 -4.89 -8.23 20.25
N THR A 46 -5.51 -8.05 21.41
CA THR A 46 -5.67 -9.11 22.39
C THR A 46 -6.77 -10.10 21.97
N LEU A 47 -7.92 -9.58 21.51
CA LEU A 47 -9.02 -10.39 20.98
C LEU A 47 -8.58 -11.22 19.77
N GLY A 48 -8.06 -10.56 18.74
CA GLY A 48 -7.81 -11.16 17.44
C GLY A 48 -6.47 -11.88 17.29
N ALA A 49 -5.42 -11.39 17.98
CA ALA A 49 -4.04 -11.84 17.79
C ALA A 49 -3.27 -12.08 19.10
N GLY A 50 -3.94 -12.16 20.25
CA GLY A 50 -3.28 -12.36 21.54
C GLY A 50 -2.51 -13.68 21.63
N GLY A 51 -3.09 -14.76 21.13
CA GLY A 51 -2.42 -16.06 21.05
C GLY A 51 -1.26 -16.06 20.06
N LEU A 52 -1.38 -15.33 18.94
CA LEU A 52 -0.31 -15.15 17.97
C LEU A 52 0.87 -14.40 18.60
N MET A 53 0.62 -13.32 19.35
CA MET A 53 1.66 -12.58 20.06
C MET A 53 2.37 -13.45 21.10
N ALA A 54 1.61 -14.20 21.91
CA ALA A 54 2.19 -15.10 22.90
C ALA A 54 3.01 -16.22 22.27
N THR A 55 2.55 -16.79 21.15
CA THR A 55 3.28 -17.81 20.38
C THR A 55 4.56 -17.24 19.78
N ALA A 56 4.49 -16.07 19.13
CA ALA A 56 5.65 -15.40 18.55
C ALA A 56 6.72 -15.10 19.62
N HIS A 57 6.31 -14.57 20.77
CA HIS A 57 7.20 -14.31 21.88
C HIS A 57 7.88 -15.60 22.39
N ALA A 58 7.13 -16.68 22.54
CA ALA A 58 7.68 -17.97 22.98
C ALA A 58 8.67 -18.57 21.97
N GLU A 59 8.49 -18.30 20.68
CA GLU A 59 9.40 -18.71 19.61
C GLU A 59 10.58 -17.74 19.40
N GLY A 60 10.65 -16.65 20.18
CA GLY A 60 11.72 -15.65 20.09
C GLY A 60 11.59 -14.70 18.91
N ILE A 61 10.41 -14.61 18.28
CA ILE A 61 10.11 -13.67 17.22
C ILE A 61 9.83 -12.30 17.84
N PRO A 62 10.55 -11.23 17.43
CA PRO A 62 10.25 -9.87 17.86
C PRO A 62 8.81 -9.47 17.55
N VAL A 63 8.15 -8.78 18.50
CA VAL A 63 6.77 -8.32 18.37
C VAL A 63 6.73 -6.80 18.48
N VAL A 64 6.07 -6.15 17.51
CA VAL A 64 5.74 -4.73 17.53
C VAL A 64 4.23 -4.58 17.48
N VAL A 65 3.64 -3.79 18.37
CA VAL A 65 2.19 -3.54 18.40
C VAL A 65 1.95 -2.05 18.15
N ILE A 66 1.07 -1.76 17.19
CA ILE A 66 0.64 -0.41 16.84
C ILE A 66 -0.87 -0.32 17.13
N VAL A 67 -1.24 0.54 18.08
CA VAL A 67 -2.64 0.82 18.40
C VAL A 67 -2.98 2.21 17.85
N ALA A 68 -3.94 2.25 16.93
CA ALA A 68 -4.22 3.45 16.16
C ALA A 68 -4.93 4.53 16.99
N THR A 69 -6.01 4.17 17.71
CA THR A 69 -6.80 5.10 18.54
C THR A 69 -6.67 4.77 20.01
N ALA A 70 -7.26 5.56 20.88
CA ALA A 70 -7.43 5.19 22.28
C ALA A 70 -8.80 4.56 22.58
N GLY A 71 -9.67 4.40 21.55
CA GLY A 71 -11.03 3.89 21.71
C GLY A 71 -11.89 4.76 22.61
N GLU A 72 -11.64 6.06 22.61
CA GLU A 72 -12.22 7.01 23.55
C GLU A 72 -13.73 7.25 23.35
N ARG A 73 -14.26 6.78 22.22
CA ARG A 73 -15.70 6.87 21.91
C ARG A 73 -16.43 5.54 22.14
N SER A 74 -15.84 4.56 22.84
CA SER A 74 -16.47 3.26 23.09
C SER A 74 -17.80 3.35 23.83
N HIS A 75 -17.97 4.34 24.72
CA HIS A 75 -19.19 4.56 25.51
C HIS A 75 -19.77 5.95 25.24
N PRO A 76 -20.38 6.19 24.06
CA PRO A 76 -20.85 7.51 23.66
C PRO A 76 -22.00 8.04 24.53
N ASP A 77 -22.76 7.15 25.16
CA ASP A 77 -23.92 7.50 26.01
C ASP A 77 -23.53 7.62 27.49
N SER A 78 -22.27 7.33 27.88
CA SER A 78 -21.82 7.45 29.25
C SER A 78 -21.86 8.89 29.75
N LYS A 79 -22.45 9.08 30.93
CA LYS A 79 -22.48 10.37 31.62
C LYS A 79 -21.44 10.46 32.75
N THR A 80 -20.76 9.38 33.03
CA THR A 80 -19.82 9.21 34.16
C THR A 80 -18.37 9.13 33.69
N PHE A 81 -18.14 8.68 32.44
CA PHE A 81 -16.81 8.55 31.83
C PHE A 81 -16.71 9.43 30.58
N THR A 82 -15.82 10.41 30.62
CA THR A 82 -15.52 11.24 29.46
C THR A 82 -14.53 10.54 28.52
N PRO A 83 -14.47 10.93 27.23
CA PRO A 83 -13.49 10.41 26.29
C PRO A 83 -12.04 10.49 26.79
N GLU A 84 -11.68 11.59 27.47
CA GLU A 84 -10.33 11.80 28.02
C GLU A 84 -10.03 10.80 29.14
N ARG A 85 -11.02 10.50 29.99
CA ARG A 85 -10.88 9.51 31.06
C ARG A 85 -10.75 8.10 30.51
N LEU A 86 -11.55 7.75 29.48
CA LEU A 86 -11.45 6.48 28.77
C LEU A 86 -10.11 6.32 28.08
N THR A 87 -9.59 7.37 27.45
CA THR A 87 -8.23 7.39 26.86
C THR A 87 -7.17 6.94 27.86
N VAL A 88 -7.19 7.48 29.08
CA VAL A 88 -6.18 7.14 30.09
C VAL A 88 -6.32 5.69 30.55
N ILE A 89 -7.55 5.23 30.79
CA ILE A 89 -7.82 3.87 31.24
C ILE A 89 -7.41 2.87 30.16
N ARG A 90 -7.91 3.01 28.93
CA ARG A 90 -7.71 2.03 27.86
C ARG A 90 -6.24 1.96 27.41
N ARG A 91 -5.49 3.09 27.45
CA ARG A 91 -4.05 3.07 27.22
C ARG A 91 -3.28 2.26 28.27
N ALA A 92 -3.69 2.33 29.53
CA ALA A 92 -3.06 1.55 30.58
C ALA A 92 -3.40 0.05 30.45
N GLU A 93 -4.63 -0.27 30.13
CA GLU A 93 -5.11 -1.64 29.93
C GLU A 93 -4.38 -2.33 28.77
N VAL A 94 -4.28 -1.69 27.62
CA VAL A 94 -3.64 -2.28 26.43
C VAL A 94 -2.13 -2.50 26.64
N VAL A 95 -1.44 -1.58 27.29
CA VAL A 95 -0.01 -1.77 27.60
C VAL A 95 0.19 -2.95 28.54
N ALA A 96 -0.65 -3.08 29.57
CA ALA A 96 -0.59 -4.20 30.51
C ALA A 96 -0.94 -5.54 29.84
N ALA A 97 -1.93 -5.55 28.93
CA ALA A 97 -2.32 -6.74 28.18
C ALA A 97 -1.21 -7.21 27.24
N ILE A 98 -0.58 -6.28 26.49
CA ILE A 98 0.53 -6.61 25.61
C ILE A 98 1.74 -7.13 26.41
N ASP A 99 2.06 -6.53 27.56
CA ASP A 99 3.16 -7.02 28.40
C ASP A 99 2.89 -8.42 28.96
N ALA A 100 1.62 -8.77 29.24
CA ALA A 100 1.24 -10.12 29.63
C ALA A 100 1.34 -11.15 28.48
N LEU A 101 1.16 -10.74 27.23
CA LEU A 101 1.21 -11.60 26.05
C LEU A 101 2.62 -11.77 25.49
N ALA A 102 3.35 -10.67 25.40
CA ALA A 102 4.68 -10.62 24.81
C ALA A 102 5.57 -9.62 25.59
N PRO A 103 6.10 -10.03 26.74
CA PRO A 103 6.97 -9.17 27.57
C PRO A 103 8.12 -8.57 26.76
N GLY A 104 8.24 -7.24 26.79
CA GLY A 104 9.26 -6.51 26.05
C GLY A 104 8.92 -6.20 24.58
N ALA A 105 7.71 -6.47 24.13
CA ALA A 105 7.23 -6.03 22.83
C ALA A 105 7.29 -4.49 22.71
N ALA A 106 7.63 -3.99 21.54
CA ALA A 106 7.58 -2.56 21.26
C ALA A 106 6.12 -2.14 21.05
N VAL A 107 5.66 -1.10 21.77
CA VAL A 107 4.28 -0.61 21.68
C VAL A 107 4.25 0.84 21.20
N GLN A 108 3.48 1.12 20.16
CA GLN A 108 3.21 2.46 19.66
C GLN A 108 1.73 2.79 19.78
N LEU A 109 1.40 3.80 20.56
CA LEU A 109 0.04 4.32 20.72
C LEU A 109 -0.06 5.62 19.92
N LEU A 110 -0.69 5.59 18.74
CA LEU A 110 -0.68 6.73 17.81
C LEU A 110 -1.61 7.85 18.27
N GLY A 111 -2.73 7.50 18.94
CA GLY A 111 -3.71 8.49 19.42
C GLY A 111 -4.44 9.21 18.28
N LEU A 112 -4.67 8.53 17.17
CA LEU A 112 -5.53 9.00 16.10
C LEU A 112 -6.98 9.07 16.59
N PRO A 113 -7.84 9.95 16.02
CA PRO A 113 -9.23 10.07 16.46
C PRO A 113 -10.04 8.79 16.26
N ASP A 114 -10.69 8.31 17.31
CA ASP A 114 -11.60 7.15 17.28
C ASP A 114 -12.83 7.45 16.42
N GLY A 115 -13.22 6.50 15.57
CA GLY A 115 -14.32 6.63 14.58
C GLY A 115 -13.94 7.40 13.31
N GLU A 116 -12.68 7.84 13.15
CA GLU A 116 -12.23 8.67 12.03
C GLU A 116 -11.01 8.09 11.31
N LEU A 117 -10.63 6.82 11.57
CA LEU A 117 -9.40 6.21 11.01
C LEU A 117 -9.35 6.21 9.48
N ARG A 118 -10.50 6.21 8.81
CA ARG A 118 -10.56 6.29 7.34
C ARG A 118 -9.82 7.50 6.77
N GLN A 119 -9.77 8.61 7.52
CA GLN A 119 -9.07 9.84 7.13
C GLN A 119 -7.56 9.75 7.39
N HIS A 120 -7.13 8.76 8.17
CA HIS A 120 -5.76 8.60 8.67
C HIS A 120 -5.04 7.35 8.14
N VAL A 121 -5.64 6.64 7.16
CA VAL A 121 -5.05 5.43 6.54
C VAL A 121 -3.59 5.64 6.08
N PRO A 122 -3.22 6.73 5.38
CA PRO A 122 -1.83 6.93 4.97
C PRO A 122 -0.86 7.10 6.16
N ALA A 123 -1.28 7.81 7.21
CA ALA A 123 -0.45 8.02 8.40
C ALA A 123 -0.24 6.71 9.18
N LEU A 124 -1.29 5.89 9.31
CA LEU A 124 -1.20 4.57 9.95
C LEU A 124 -0.33 3.62 9.11
N ALA A 125 -0.49 3.59 7.78
CA ALA A 125 0.35 2.78 6.90
C ALA A 125 1.83 3.15 7.00
N ALA A 126 2.15 4.45 7.05
CA ALA A 126 3.51 4.94 7.24
C ALA A 126 4.09 4.50 8.59
N ALA A 127 3.30 4.56 9.68
CA ALA A 127 3.73 4.08 11.00
C ALA A 127 4.02 2.57 10.99
N VAL A 128 3.17 1.77 10.34
CA VAL A 128 3.38 0.31 10.18
C VAL A 128 4.66 0.04 9.39
N THR A 129 4.85 0.71 8.25
CA THR A 129 6.05 0.53 7.41
C THR A 129 7.33 0.92 8.16
N ALA A 130 7.31 2.00 8.93
CA ALA A 130 8.47 2.47 9.69
C ALA A 130 8.95 1.48 10.78
N CYS A 131 8.07 0.61 11.27
CA CYS A 131 8.43 -0.39 12.28
C CYS A 131 9.15 -1.63 11.71
N ILE A 132 9.12 -1.84 10.40
CA ILE A 132 9.58 -3.07 9.77
C ILE A 132 11.11 -3.09 9.65
N GLY A 133 11.75 -1.94 9.43
CA GLY A 133 13.21 -1.85 9.29
C GLY A 133 13.74 -2.75 8.16
N ASP A 134 14.85 -3.43 8.42
CA ASP A 134 15.56 -4.28 7.44
C ASP A 134 15.12 -5.75 7.48
N HIS A 135 14.01 -6.10 8.16
CA HIS A 135 13.53 -7.49 8.22
C HIS A 135 13.00 -7.95 6.86
N SER A 136 13.43 -9.14 6.44
CA SER A 136 13.09 -9.69 5.11
C SER A 136 11.79 -10.52 5.12
N THR A 137 11.43 -11.11 6.25
CA THR A 137 10.23 -11.94 6.38
C THR A 137 9.33 -11.45 7.51
N VAL A 138 8.40 -10.60 7.15
CA VAL A 138 7.49 -9.93 8.09
C VAL A 138 6.08 -10.49 8.00
N LEU A 139 5.47 -10.73 9.16
CA LEU A 139 4.04 -11.01 9.30
C LEU A 139 3.35 -9.78 9.89
N ILE A 140 2.40 -9.20 9.16
CA ILE A 140 1.56 -8.12 9.66
C ILE A 140 0.20 -8.72 10.00
N ALA A 141 -0.23 -8.58 11.27
CA ALA A 141 -1.57 -8.94 11.72
C ALA A 141 -2.40 -7.67 11.91
N SER A 142 -3.65 -7.66 11.44
CA SER A 142 -4.55 -6.48 11.56
C SER A 142 -6.01 -6.91 11.68
N PRO A 143 -6.93 -6.02 12.10
CA PRO A 143 -8.36 -6.30 11.99
C PRO A 143 -8.76 -6.62 10.54
N TRP A 144 -9.69 -7.56 10.38
CA TRP A 144 -10.16 -7.95 9.05
C TRP A 144 -10.97 -6.82 8.39
N ARG A 145 -10.62 -6.46 7.16
CA ARG A 145 -11.31 -5.41 6.38
C ARG A 145 -12.78 -5.71 6.13
N GLY A 146 -13.16 -7.00 6.11
CA GLY A 146 -14.55 -7.46 6.00
C GLY A 146 -15.30 -7.55 7.34
N ASP A 147 -14.72 -7.05 8.43
CA ASP A 147 -15.24 -7.21 9.79
C ASP A 147 -16.55 -6.46 10.07
N GLY A 148 -16.87 -5.46 9.24
CA GLY A 148 -18.09 -4.65 9.36
C GLY A 148 -17.91 -3.37 10.18
N HIS A 149 -16.81 -3.20 10.93
CA HIS A 149 -16.48 -1.97 11.64
C HIS A 149 -15.66 -1.01 10.75
N PRO A 150 -16.05 0.28 10.62
CA PRO A 150 -15.34 1.21 9.73
C PRO A 150 -13.86 1.40 10.06
N ASP A 151 -13.49 1.48 11.34
CA ASP A 151 -12.09 1.66 11.76
C ASP A 151 -11.28 0.36 11.58
N HIS A 152 -11.90 -0.83 11.68
CA HIS A 152 -11.25 -2.09 11.35
C HIS A 152 -10.93 -2.16 9.86
N THR A 153 -11.88 -1.74 9.00
CA THR A 153 -11.64 -1.62 7.57
C THR A 153 -10.45 -0.69 7.29
N ALA A 154 -10.41 0.47 7.93
CA ALA A 154 -9.34 1.46 7.75
C ALA A 154 -7.98 0.96 8.26
N ALA A 155 -7.95 0.30 9.43
CA ALA A 155 -6.72 -0.30 9.98
C ALA A 155 -6.20 -1.45 9.08
N GLY A 156 -7.10 -2.30 8.58
CA GLY A 156 -6.77 -3.35 7.63
C GLY A 156 -6.27 -2.80 6.28
N ASP A 157 -6.86 -1.71 5.78
CA ASP A 157 -6.39 -1.04 4.55
C ASP A 157 -4.99 -0.44 4.73
N ALA A 158 -4.71 0.15 5.89
CA ALA A 158 -3.37 0.65 6.22
C ALA A 158 -2.34 -0.49 6.33
N ALA A 159 -2.70 -1.58 7.02
CA ALA A 159 -1.85 -2.76 7.14
C ALA A 159 -1.57 -3.40 5.77
N ARG A 160 -2.58 -3.48 4.89
CA ARG A 160 -2.42 -3.96 3.52
C ARG A 160 -1.50 -3.07 2.70
N ALA A 161 -1.65 -1.76 2.80
CA ALA A 161 -0.77 -0.82 2.10
C ALA A 161 0.69 -0.98 2.55
N ALA A 162 0.93 -1.14 3.85
CA ALA A 162 2.26 -1.42 4.39
C ALA A 162 2.79 -2.79 3.93
N ALA A 163 1.96 -3.85 3.98
CA ALA A 163 2.33 -5.19 3.53
C ALA A 163 2.75 -5.20 2.06
N ASN A 164 1.97 -4.53 1.19
CA ASN A 164 2.29 -4.38 -0.23
C ASN A 164 3.60 -3.62 -0.45
N ALA A 165 3.86 -2.58 0.36
CA ALA A 165 5.06 -1.76 0.21
C ALA A 165 6.36 -2.55 0.45
N VAL A 166 6.33 -3.56 1.33
CA VAL A 166 7.51 -4.31 1.74
C VAL A 166 7.47 -5.81 1.36
N GLY A 167 6.39 -6.28 0.74
CA GLY A 167 6.21 -7.69 0.40
C GLY A 167 5.94 -8.59 1.62
N ALA A 168 5.34 -8.06 2.68
CA ALA A 168 5.02 -8.80 3.89
C ALA A 168 3.78 -9.70 3.71
N THR A 169 3.67 -10.74 4.54
CA THR A 169 2.43 -11.52 4.65
C THR A 169 1.43 -10.77 5.54
N LEU A 170 0.21 -10.60 5.06
CA LEU A 170 -0.89 -10.01 5.82
C LEU A 170 -1.82 -11.11 6.36
N ALA A 171 -2.06 -11.09 7.67
CA ALA A 171 -2.97 -11.96 8.40
C ALA A 171 -4.05 -11.10 9.09
N GLU A 172 -5.24 -11.07 8.52
CA GLU A 172 -6.33 -10.25 9.04
C GLU A 172 -7.18 -11.06 10.03
N TYR A 173 -7.30 -10.60 11.26
CA TYR A 173 -8.09 -11.27 12.29
C TYR A 173 -9.51 -10.71 12.39
N PRO A 174 -10.56 -11.56 12.31
CA PRO A 174 -11.95 -11.13 12.49
C PRO A 174 -12.25 -10.90 13.97
N ILE A 175 -12.97 -9.84 14.27
CA ILE A 175 -13.53 -9.53 15.61
C ILE A 175 -15.04 -9.48 15.51
N TRP A 176 -15.61 -8.41 14.99
CA TRP A 176 -17.06 -8.26 14.87
C TRP A 176 -17.65 -9.12 13.75
N GLY A 177 -16.83 -9.58 12.82
CA GLY A 177 -17.20 -10.57 11.81
C GLY A 177 -17.76 -11.85 12.41
N TRP A 178 -17.25 -12.28 13.57
CA TRP A 178 -17.80 -13.43 14.32
C TRP A 178 -19.23 -13.19 14.80
N HIS A 179 -19.56 -11.95 15.12
CA HIS A 179 -20.85 -11.56 15.66
C HIS A 179 -21.92 -11.37 14.58
N TRP A 180 -21.58 -10.66 13.50
CA TRP A 180 -22.56 -10.24 12.50
C TRP A 180 -22.68 -11.11 11.26
N ARG A 181 -21.72 -11.99 11.06
CA ARG A 181 -21.78 -12.93 9.94
C ARG A 181 -22.23 -14.29 10.39
N ALA A 182 -22.70 -15.09 9.45
CA ALA A 182 -23.02 -16.51 9.68
C ALA A 182 -21.98 -17.39 8.95
N PRO A 183 -21.75 -18.63 9.41
CA PRO A 183 -20.80 -19.55 8.79
C PRO A 183 -21.07 -19.87 7.32
N ASP A 184 -22.31 -19.77 6.89
CA ASP A 184 -22.78 -19.99 5.51
C ASP A 184 -22.82 -18.70 4.68
N SER A 185 -22.39 -17.57 5.23
CA SER A 185 -22.31 -16.30 4.52
C SER A 185 -21.32 -16.39 3.35
N ALA A 186 -21.76 -15.99 2.13
CA ALA A 186 -20.90 -15.90 0.97
C ALA A 186 -19.75 -14.88 1.12
N GLU A 187 -19.86 -13.97 2.10
CA GLU A 187 -18.85 -12.97 2.40
C GLU A 187 -17.78 -13.49 3.36
N TRP A 188 -17.95 -14.68 3.95
CA TRP A 188 -16.95 -15.29 4.81
C TRP A 188 -15.94 -16.07 3.98
N PRO A 189 -14.65 -15.69 3.98
CA PRO A 189 -13.66 -16.18 3.00
C PRO A 189 -13.00 -17.49 3.44
N TRP A 190 -13.74 -18.59 3.50
CA TRP A 190 -13.24 -19.91 3.94
C TRP A 190 -11.98 -20.37 3.23
N ASP A 191 -11.83 -20.04 1.95
CA ASP A 191 -10.68 -20.38 1.09
C ASP A 191 -9.37 -19.73 1.54
N ARG A 192 -9.47 -18.57 2.20
CA ARG A 192 -8.32 -17.80 2.72
C ARG A 192 -8.13 -17.92 4.22
N ILE A 193 -9.03 -18.64 4.91
CA ILE A 193 -8.89 -18.85 6.34
C ILE A 193 -7.67 -19.73 6.62
N ARG A 194 -6.92 -19.35 7.65
CA ARG A 194 -5.87 -20.13 8.28
C ARG A 194 -6.08 -20.13 9.78
N THR A 195 -5.67 -21.19 10.45
CA THR A 195 -5.74 -21.29 11.91
C THR A 195 -4.35 -21.40 12.51
N LEU A 196 -4.13 -20.71 13.61
CA LEU A 196 -2.97 -20.91 14.48
C LEU A 196 -3.41 -21.69 15.72
N ALA A 197 -2.96 -22.93 15.84
CA ALA A 197 -3.17 -23.70 17.07
C ALA A 197 -2.36 -23.11 18.21
N LEU A 198 -2.98 -22.94 19.37
CA LEU A 198 -2.35 -22.31 20.54
C LEU A 198 -1.91 -23.37 21.54
N SER A 199 -0.73 -23.20 22.11
CA SER A 199 -0.32 -23.97 23.27
C SER A 199 -1.17 -23.62 24.50
N SER A 200 -1.20 -24.49 25.49
CA SER A 200 -1.89 -24.21 26.77
C SER A 200 -1.42 -22.90 27.41
N ASP A 201 -0.13 -22.60 27.29
CA ASP A 201 0.47 -21.40 27.88
C ASP A 201 0.03 -20.14 27.10
N ALA A 202 -0.04 -20.22 25.76
CA ALA A 202 -0.55 -19.12 24.92
C ALA A 202 -2.03 -18.85 25.17
N VAL A 203 -2.84 -19.90 25.33
CA VAL A 203 -4.25 -19.76 25.73
C VAL A 203 -4.37 -19.09 27.10
N ALA A 204 -3.59 -19.55 28.10
CA ALA A 204 -3.61 -18.97 29.43
C ALA A 204 -3.18 -17.51 29.46
N ALA A 205 -2.11 -17.16 28.70
CA ALA A 205 -1.65 -15.79 28.56
C ALA A 205 -2.73 -14.90 27.90
N LYS A 206 -3.37 -15.38 26.84
CA LYS A 206 -4.46 -14.66 26.17
C LYS A 206 -5.65 -14.42 27.08
N VAL A 207 -6.09 -15.44 27.82
CA VAL A 207 -7.20 -15.30 28.77
C VAL A 207 -6.87 -14.28 29.86
N SER A 208 -5.65 -14.31 30.42
CA SER A 208 -5.20 -13.33 31.39
C SER A 208 -5.13 -11.89 30.82
N ALA A 209 -4.69 -11.75 29.59
CA ALA A 209 -4.65 -10.45 28.93
C ALA A 209 -6.05 -9.88 28.65
N LEU A 210 -7.01 -10.72 28.24
CA LEU A 210 -8.40 -10.32 28.05
C LEU A 210 -9.02 -9.75 29.32
N GLU A 211 -8.69 -10.32 30.49
CA GLU A 211 -9.16 -9.84 31.79
C GLU A 211 -8.60 -8.47 32.19
N LEU A 212 -7.56 -7.98 31.52
CA LEU A 212 -6.99 -6.66 31.75
C LEU A 212 -7.77 -5.54 31.04
N HIS A 213 -8.53 -5.85 29.99
CA HIS A 213 -9.39 -4.89 29.28
C HIS A 213 -10.73 -4.68 30.01
N ARG A 214 -10.67 -4.36 31.28
CA ARG A 214 -11.84 -4.28 32.17
C ARG A 214 -12.85 -3.24 31.71
N SER A 215 -12.39 -2.12 31.19
CA SER A 215 -13.26 -1.06 30.66
C SER A 215 -14.16 -1.50 29.50
N GLN A 216 -13.84 -2.65 28.87
CA GLN A 216 -14.60 -3.19 27.74
C GLN A 216 -15.38 -4.45 28.10
N THR A 217 -14.85 -5.27 29.00
CA THR A 217 -15.43 -6.57 29.40
C THR A 217 -16.32 -6.52 30.64
N GLU A 218 -16.22 -5.44 31.44
CA GLU A 218 -17.02 -5.19 32.62
C GLU A 218 -17.76 -3.85 32.48
N PRO A 219 -18.93 -3.65 33.13
CA PRO A 219 -19.53 -2.33 33.16
C PRO A 219 -18.63 -1.31 33.86
N LEU A 220 -18.53 -0.10 33.28
CA LEU A 220 -17.77 0.99 33.89
C LEU A 220 -18.37 1.47 35.21
N SER A 221 -19.69 1.42 35.32
CA SER A 221 -20.50 1.65 36.54
C SER A 221 -21.91 1.10 36.36
N ASP A 222 -22.75 1.24 37.39
CA ASP A 222 -24.16 0.86 37.31
C ASP A 222 -25.05 1.86 36.57
N ALA A 223 -24.45 2.91 36.00
CA ALA A 223 -25.21 3.95 35.29
C ALA A 223 -25.54 3.52 33.85
N PRO A 224 -26.71 3.93 33.30
CA PRO A 224 -27.05 3.70 31.90
C PRO A 224 -26.01 4.33 30.95
N GLY A 225 -25.57 3.57 29.95
CA GLY A 225 -24.53 3.96 29.00
C GLY A 225 -23.12 3.52 29.40
N ASP A 226 -22.98 2.86 30.57
CA ASP A 226 -21.73 2.34 31.11
C ASP A 226 -21.66 0.80 31.01
N GLU A 227 -22.56 0.17 30.25
CA GLU A 227 -22.61 -1.29 30.07
C GLU A 227 -21.36 -1.79 29.35
N ALA A 228 -20.97 -3.06 29.61
CA ALA A 228 -19.85 -3.67 28.90
C ALA A 228 -20.08 -3.72 27.38
N ILE A 229 -19.08 -3.34 26.61
CA ILE A 229 -19.12 -3.38 25.15
C ILE A 229 -18.92 -4.81 24.65
N VAL A 230 -17.98 -5.53 25.26
CA VAL A 230 -17.62 -6.91 24.89
C VAL A 230 -18.34 -7.86 25.85
N SER A 231 -19.47 -8.40 25.40
CA SER A 231 -20.27 -9.31 26.24
C SER A 231 -19.55 -10.64 26.50
N SER A 232 -19.93 -11.34 27.55
CA SER A 232 -19.36 -12.65 27.88
C SER A 232 -19.58 -13.70 26.77
N SER A 233 -20.72 -13.67 26.08
CA SER A 233 -21.00 -14.54 24.94
C SER A 233 -20.13 -14.21 23.73
N PHE A 234 -19.79 -12.93 23.52
CA PHE A 234 -18.89 -12.50 22.47
C PHE A 234 -17.45 -12.94 22.76
N VAL A 235 -16.97 -12.82 23.98
CA VAL A 235 -15.63 -13.26 24.41
C VAL A 235 -15.39 -14.75 24.14
N GLU A 236 -16.42 -15.59 24.12
CA GLU A 236 -16.28 -17.02 23.81
C GLU A 236 -15.63 -17.30 22.45
N HIS A 237 -15.81 -16.41 21.46
CA HIS A 237 -15.16 -16.55 20.16
C HIS A 237 -13.63 -16.48 20.24
N PHE A 238 -13.08 -15.83 21.26
CA PHE A 238 -11.65 -15.54 21.42
C PHE A 238 -10.97 -16.43 22.49
N ARG A 239 -11.73 -17.30 23.15
CA ARG A 239 -11.21 -18.26 24.15
C ARG A 239 -10.96 -19.67 23.60
N ARG A 240 -10.96 -19.80 22.27
CA ARG A 240 -10.65 -21.06 21.58
C ARG A 240 -9.17 -21.41 21.78
N ASP A 241 -8.84 -22.68 21.58
CA ASP A 241 -7.46 -23.17 21.56
C ASP A 241 -6.78 -22.94 20.19
N PHE A 242 -7.37 -22.10 19.36
CA PHE A 242 -6.81 -21.61 18.10
C PHE A 242 -7.28 -20.19 17.79
N GLU A 243 -6.47 -19.48 17.02
CA GLU A 243 -6.85 -18.20 16.39
C GLU A 243 -7.06 -18.37 14.90
N THR A 244 -7.82 -17.46 14.32
CA THR A 244 -8.25 -17.52 12.92
C THR A 244 -7.85 -16.26 12.22
N PHE A 245 -7.26 -16.41 11.03
CA PHE A 245 -6.81 -15.30 10.19
C PHE A 245 -7.27 -15.49 8.76
N VAL A 246 -7.71 -14.41 8.13
CA VAL A 246 -7.85 -14.32 6.69
C VAL A 246 -6.46 -13.96 6.15
N VAL A 247 -5.74 -14.94 5.64
CA VAL A 247 -4.37 -14.72 5.18
C VAL A 247 -4.39 -14.33 3.72
N THR A 248 -3.83 -13.18 3.44
CA THR A 248 -3.43 -12.76 2.12
C THR A 248 -1.91 -12.80 2.11
N ARG A 249 -1.33 -13.78 1.43
CA ARG A 249 0.07 -13.68 1.06
C ARG A 249 0.09 -12.64 -0.03
N GLU A 250 0.33 -11.40 0.37
CA GLU A 250 0.74 -10.42 -0.60
C GLU A 250 2.10 -10.95 -1.09
N SER A 251 2.09 -11.70 -2.17
CA SER A 251 3.31 -11.84 -2.94
C SER A 251 3.80 -10.42 -3.10
N ALA A 252 5.04 -10.11 -2.73
CA ALA A 252 5.72 -8.97 -3.36
C ALA A 252 5.32 -9.09 -4.82
N PRO A 253 4.68 -8.07 -5.44
CA PRO A 253 4.05 -8.27 -6.73
C PRO A 253 5.06 -9.01 -7.56
N THR A 254 4.79 -10.30 -7.80
CA THR A 254 5.55 -11.05 -8.80
C THR A 254 5.30 -10.18 -9.99
N PRO A 255 6.32 -9.55 -10.58
CA PRO A 255 6.13 -8.68 -11.68
C PRO A 255 5.17 -9.41 -12.59
N SER A 256 3.99 -8.85 -12.87
CA SER A 256 3.03 -9.53 -13.72
C SER A 256 3.84 -9.97 -14.91
N ALA A 257 3.91 -11.28 -15.19
CA ALA A 257 4.74 -11.78 -16.28
C ALA A 257 4.36 -11.11 -17.61
N GLU A 258 3.27 -10.34 -17.59
CA GLU A 258 2.71 -9.64 -18.73
C GLU A 258 2.59 -8.14 -18.45
N SER A 259 2.96 -7.34 -19.43
CA SER A 259 2.71 -5.88 -19.45
C SER A 259 1.21 -5.60 -19.45
N LEU A 260 0.80 -4.45 -18.89
CA LEU A 260 -0.59 -4.02 -18.98
C LEU A 260 -0.97 -3.82 -20.45
N ALA A 261 -2.07 -4.46 -20.85
CA ALA A 261 -2.56 -4.40 -22.22
C ALA A 261 -3.29 -3.09 -22.50
N GLN A 262 -3.41 -2.73 -23.78
CA GLN A 262 -4.17 -1.55 -24.26
C GLN A 262 -5.56 -1.47 -23.62
N GLY A 263 -6.29 -2.59 -23.51
CA GLY A 263 -7.63 -2.62 -22.92
C GLY A 263 -7.73 -2.14 -21.48
N TYR A 264 -6.65 -2.24 -20.69
CA TYR A 264 -6.58 -1.66 -19.36
C TYR A 264 -6.71 -0.13 -19.42
N PHE A 265 -5.93 0.50 -20.29
CA PHE A 265 -5.94 1.96 -20.45
C PHE A 265 -7.23 2.45 -21.12
N ASP A 266 -7.75 1.73 -22.12
CA ASP A 266 -9.02 2.08 -22.76
C ASP A 266 -10.16 2.13 -21.71
N THR A 267 -10.22 1.13 -20.82
CA THR A 267 -11.19 1.11 -19.70
C THR A 267 -10.94 2.23 -18.70
N PHE A 268 -9.67 2.54 -18.43
CA PHE A 268 -9.29 3.57 -17.46
C PHE A 268 -9.69 4.97 -17.90
N TYR A 269 -9.64 5.25 -19.21
CA TYR A 269 -10.08 6.52 -19.81
C TYR A 269 -11.58 6.57 -20.10
N GLU A 270 -12.33 5.45 -20.00
CA GLU A 270 -13.75 5.42 -20.29
C GLU A 270 -14.53 6.39 -19.38
N GLY A 271 -15.14 7.40 -20.00
CA GLY A 271 -15.89 8.45 -19.29
C GLY A 271 -15.04 9.43 -18.44
N ARG A 272 -13.71 9.41 -18.57
CA ARG A 272 -12.80 10.28 -17.83
C ARG A 272 -11.85 10.98 -18.80
N THR A 273 -11.75 12.31 -18.69
CA THR A 273 -10.85 13.12 -19.51
C THR A 273 -9.44 13.22 -18.92
N ASP A 274 -9.32 13.31 -17.60
CA ASP A 274 -8.05 13.39 -16.87
C ASP A 274 -8.10 12.52 -15.60
N PRO A 275 -7.97 11.18 -15.73
CA PRO A 275 -8.13 10.28 -14.60
C PRO A 275 -7.06 10.44 -13.51
N TRP A 276 -5.88 10.95 -13.83
CA TRP A 276 -4.79 11.16 -12.87
C TRP A 276 -4.71 12.59 -12.34
N GLY A 277 -5.44 13.56 -12.94
CA GLY A 277 -5.45 14.96 -12.52
C GLY A 277 -4.21 15.72 -12.94
N PHE A 278 -3.65 15.39 -14.11
CA PHE A 278 -2.46 16.05 -14.67
C PHE A 278 -2.61 17.57 -14.80
N GLU A 279 -3.82 18.06 -15.04
CA GLU A 279 -4.09 19.48 -15.21
C GLU A 279 -4.24 20.24 -13.88
N THR A 280 -4.66 19.57 -12.82
CA THR A 280 -5.19 20.26 -11.63
C THR A 280 -4.41 20.00 -10.35
N ARG A 281 -3.63 18.93 -10.28
CA ARG A 281 -2.88 18.58 -9.07
C ARG A 281 -1.56 19.33 -9.01
N TRP A 282 -1.30 20.01 -7.89
CA TRP A 282 -0.01 20.62 -7.60
C TRP A 282 1.17 19.62 -7.69
N TYR A 283 0.94 18.38 -7.27
CA TYR A 283 1.92 17.30 -7.41
C TYR A 283 2.37 17.13 -8.85
N GLU A 284 1.45 17.06 -9.80
CA GLU A 284 1.74 16.89 -11.23
C GLU A 284 2.43 18.11 -11.83
N GLU A 285 2.00 19.32 -11.48
CA GLU A 285 2.65 20.57 -11.89
C GLU A 285 4.11 20.62 -11.41
N ARG A 286 4.34 20.31 -10.12
CA ARG A 286 5.67 20.27 -9.53
C ARG A 286 6.57 19.22 -10.19
N LYS A 287 6.08 18.02 -10.45
CA LYS A 287 6.80 16.93 -11.08
C LYS A 287 7.24 17.32 -12.51
N ARG A 288 6.35 17.89 -13.31
CA ARG A 288 6.68 18.40 -14.64
C ARG A 288 7.72 19.51 -14.60
N ALA A 289 7.57 20.47 -13.70
CA ALA A 289 8.56 21.56 -13.55
C ALA A 289 9.96 21.02 -13.22
N LEU A 290 10.07 20.01 -12.34
CA LEU A 290 11.34 19.36 -12.02
C LEU A 290 11.88 18.55 -13.20
N THR A 291 11.02 17.87 -13.96
CA THR A 291 11.41 17.15 -15.19
C THR A 291 12.03 18.10 -16.22
N LEU A 292 11.40 19.23 -16.48
CA LEU A 292 11.92 20.23 -17.41
C LEU A 292 13.21 20.91 -16.89
N ALA A 293 13.30 21.17 -15.59
CA ALA A 293 14.48 21.76 -14.98
C ALA A 293 15.70 20.81 -14.99
N ALA A 294 15.47 19.50 -14.98
CA ALA A 294 16.53 18.49 -15.02
C ALA A 294 17.14 18.30 -16.42
N LEU A 295 16.49 18.81 -17.47
CA LEU A 295 17.01 18.72 -18.86
C LEU A 295 18.34 19.49 -19.00
N PRO A 296 19.44 18.84 -19.43
CA PRO A 296 20.76 19.45 -19.45
C PRO A 296 20.96 20.48 -20.57
N ARG A 297 20.02 20.59 -21.48
CA ARG A 297 20.07 21.54 -22.62
C ARG A 297 18.79 22.36 -22.70
N ARG A 298 18.92 23.56 -23.23
CA ARG A 298 17.77 24.46 -23.42
C ARG A 298 16.81 23.98 -24.49
N ARG A 299 17.36 23.34 -25.55
CA ARG A 299 16.61 22.89 -26.72
C ARG A 299 17.22 21.62 -27.29
N PHE A 300 16.39 20.76 -27.88
CA PHE A 300 16.74 19.51 -28.56
C PHE A 300 16.21 19.54 -29.98
N GLY A 301 16.90 18.89 -30.91
CA GLY A 301 16.43 18.76 -32.29
C GLY A 301 15.26 17.82 -32.39
N THR A 302 15.47 16.55 -32.01
CA THR A 302 14.45 15.50 -32.08
C THR A 302 14.13 14.92 -30.72
N ALA A 303 12.83 14.63 -30.44
CA ALA A 303 12.41 14.02 -29.20
C ALA A 303 11.38 12.92 -29.42
N LEU A 304 11.43 11.90 -28.53
CA LEU A 304 10.40 10.87 -28.37
C LEU A 304 9.83 10.94 -26.94
N GLU A 305 8.52 11.09 -26.83
CA GLU A 305 7.79 10.92 -25.57
C GLU A 305 6.99 9.63 -25.58
N ILE A 306 7.23 8.76 -24.59
CA ILE A 306 6.57 7.48 -24.43
C ILE A 306 5.49 7.62 -23.38
N GLY A 307 4.20 7.37 -23.76
CA GLY A 307 3.06 7.51 -22.86
C GLY A 307 2.67 8.97 -22.61
N CYS A 308 2.44 9.73 -23.69
CA CYS A 308 2.13 11.17 -23.60
C CYS A 308 0.77 11.48 -22.97
N SER A 309 -0.10 10.48 -22.76
CA SER A 309 -1.43 10.67 -22.21
C SER A 309 -2.19 11.80 -22.91
N ILE A 310 -2.84 12.69 -22.16
CA ILE A 310 -3.60 13.84 -22.68
C ILE A 310 -2.70 15.03 -23.08
N GLY A 311 -1.39 14.84 -23.18
CA GLY A 311 -0.45 15.82 -23.75
C GLY A 311 -0.08 16.99 -22.85
N VAL A 312 -0.22 16.89 -21.52
CA VAL A 312 0.10 18.02 -20.60
C VAL A 312 1.61 18.23 -20.55
N LEU A 313 2.42 17.18 -20.34
CA LEU A 313 3.89 17.28 -20.39
C LEU A 313 4.37 17.57 -21.81
N THR A 314 3.75 16.95 -22.83
CA THR A 314 4.03 17.21 -24.24
C THR A 314 3.97 18.70 -24.60
N ALA A 315 2.95 19.42 -24.09
CA ALA A 315 2.79 20.85 -24.35
C ALA A 315 3.97 21.69 -23.83
N GLU A 316 4.50 21.35 -22.67
CA GLU A 316 5.65 22.03 -22.06
C GLU A 316 6.97 21.63 -22.74
N LEU A 317 7.10 20.36 -23.18
CA LEU A 317 8.26 19.87 -23.93
C LEU A 317 8.32 20.44 -25.33
N ALA A 318 7.19 20.72 -25.98
CA ALA A 318 7.13 21.29 -27.34
C ALA A 318 7.85 22.64 -27.47
N ASP A 319 7.97 23.42 -26.39
CA ASP A 319 8.77 24.66 -26.36
C ASP A 319 10.28 24.41 -26.31
N ARG A 320 10.69 23.17 -26.11
CA ARG A 320 12.08 22.74 -25.91
C ARG A 320 12.62 21.84 -27.00
N VAL A 321 11.85 21.59 -28.07
CA VAL A 321 12.20 20.68 -29.17
C VAL A 321 11.94 21.33 -30.55
N ASP A 322 12.55 20.79 -31.60
CA ASP A 322 12.29 21.21 -32.99
C ASP A 322 11.35 20.24 -33.72
N ASP A 323 11.41 18.95 -33.39
CA ASP A 323 10.51 17.90 -33.88
C ASP A 323 10.31 16.86 -32.78
N MET A 324 9.07 16.49 -32.49
CA MET A 324 8.70 15.58 -31.41
C MET A 324 7.71 14.50 -31.86
N LEU A 325 8.01 13.26 -31.58
CA LEU A 325 7.06 12.16 -31.65
C LEU A 325 6.52 11.85 -30.24
N ALA A 326 5.24 12.11 -30.02
CA ALA A 326 4.55 11.76 -28.80
C ALA A 326 3.69 10.51 -29.03
N THR A 327 3.87 9.49 -28.21
CA THR A 327 3.20 8.19 -28.37
C THR A 327 2.37 7.83 -27.15
N ASP A 328 1.28 7.12 -27.39
CA ASP A 328 0.51 6.43 -26.35
C ASP A 328 -0.10 5.14 -26.90
N ILE A 329 -0.38 4.17 -26.02
CA ILE A 329 -1.02 2.91 -26.41
C ILE A 329 -2.53 3.07 -26.62
N ALA A 330 -3.16 4.02 -25.92
CA ALA A 330 -4.60 4.29 -25.95
C ALA A 330 -4.96 5.42 -26.92
N GLN A 331 -6.07 5.27 -27.62
CA GLN A 331 -6.48 6.27 -28.62
C GLN A 331 -7.13 7.51 -27.99
N ALA A 332 -7.96 7.32 -26.95
CA ALA A 332 -8.70 8.42 -26.34
C ALA A 332 -7.81 9.54 -25.78
N PRO A 333 -6.72 9.27 -25.01
CA PRO A 333 -5.83 10.34 -24.57
C PRO A 333 -5.08 11.00 -25.71
N LEU A 334 -4.71 10.27 -26.78
CA LEU A 334 -4.06 10.87 -27.95
C LEU A 334 -4.97 11.87 -28.67
N ASP A 335 -6.27 11.63 -28.72
CA ASP A 335 -7.20 12.57 -29.33
C ASP A 335 -7.30 13.84 -28.50
N ALA A 336 -7.31 13.75 -27.17
CA ALA A 336 -7.26 14.90 -26.27
C ALA A 336 -5.91 15.66 -26.41
N ALA A 337 -4.79 14.95 -26.53
CA ALA A 337 -3.47 15.55 -26.73
C ALA A 337 -3.40 16.32 -28.07
N ARG A 338 -3.95 15.76 -29.14
CA ARG A 338 -4.03 16.44 -30.45
C ARG A 338 -4.89 17.71 -30.37
N GLU A 339 -6.00 17.69 -29.66
CA GLU A 339 -6.83 18.87 -29.44
C GLU A 339 -6.09 19.94 -28.60
N ARG A 340 -5.39 19.53 -27.54
CA ARG A 340 -4.58 20.40 -26.68
C ARG A 340 -3.48 21.12 -27.45
N LEU A 341 -2.79 20.43 -28.32
CA LEU A 341 -1.68 20.96 -29.10
C LEU A 341 -2.08 21.31 -30.55
N ALA A 342 -3.35 21.60 -30.80
CA ALA A 342 -3.80 22.03 -32.10
C ALA A 342 -3.02 23.26 -32.57
N GLY A 343 -2.33 23.15 -33.73
CA GLY A 343 -1.49 24.22 -34.27
C GLY A 343 0.02 24.12 -33.96
N ARG A 344 0.44 23.14 -33.13
CA ARG A 344 1.85 22.83 -32.85
C ARG A 344 2.35 21.80 -33.89
N SER A 345 2.84 22.30 -35.02
CA SER A 345 3.27 21.46 -36.16
C SER A 345 4.53 20.65 -35.89
N GLU A 346 5.31 21.03 -34.89
CA GLU A 346 6.49 20.33 -34.40
C GLU A 346 6.19 19.06 -33.62
N VAL A 347 4.91 18.78 -33.25
CA VAL A 347 4.51 17.60 -32.50
C VAL A 347 3.69 16.66 -33.35
N ARG A 348 4.17 15.44 -33.52
CA ARG A 348 3.46 14.34 -34.16
C ARG A 348 2.91 13.38 -33.09
N PHE A 349 1.67 12.95 -33.22
CA PHE A 349 1.04 12.01 -32.32
C PHE A 349 0.77 10.68 -33.02
N GLU A 350 1.30 9.60 -32.46
CA GLU A 350 1.09 8.25 -33.00
C GLU A 350 0.66 7.28 -31.90
N ARG A 351 -0.31 6.42 -32.22
CA ARG A 351 -0.65 5.31 -31.34
C ARG A 351 0.37 4.20 -31.56
N ARG A 352 1.13 3.89 -30.53
CA ARG A 352 2.14 2.84 -30.56
C ARG A 352 2.21 2.07 -29.23
N ALA A 353 2.32 0.75 -29.32
CA ALA A 353 2.59 -0.12 -28.18
C ALA A 353 4.12 -0.32 -28.06
N LEU A 354 4.78 0.54 -27.28
CA LEU A 354 6.23 0.44 -27.08
C LEU A 354 6.55 -0.57 -25.95
N PRO A 355 7.67 -1.31 -26.07
CA PRO A 355 8.75 -1.22 -27.05
C PRO A 355 8.53 -1.95 -28.38
N GLN A 356 7.43 -2.70 -28.59
CA GLN A 356 7.25 -3.56 -29.77
C GLN A 356 7.17 -2.80 -31.10
N GLU A 357 6.55 -1.64 -31.08
CA GLU A 357 6.36 -0.78 -32.26
C GLU A 357 7.31 0.42 -32.22
N TRP A 358 8.60 0.13 -31.87
CA TRP A 358 9.62 1.16 -31.75
C TRP A 358 9.83 1.91 -33.08
N PRO A 359 9.92 3.25 -33.06
CA PRO A 359 10.19 4.02 -34.26
C PRO A 359 11.62 3.77 -34.82
N ASP A 360 11.79 3.84 -36.15
CA ASP A 360 13.10 3.68 -36.78
C ASP A 360 13.97 4.98 -36.75
N GLU A 361 13.53 5.98 -36.02
CA GLU A 361 14.19 7.29 -35.88
C GLU A 361 15.16 7.30 -34.70
N SER A 362 16.10 8.27 -34.70
CA SER A 362 16.99 8.53 -33.56
C SER A 362 16.70 9.91 -32.96
N TYR A 363 16.99 10.03 -31.65
CA TYR A 363 16.50 11.13 -30.83
C TYR A 363 17.60 11.80 -30.00
N ASP A 364 17.49 13.12 -29.83
CA ASP A 364 18.31 13.87 -28.88
C ASP A 364 17.76 13.81 -27.46
N LEU A 365 16.45 13.54 -27.33
CA LEU A 365 15.74 13.41 -26.06
C LEU A 365 14.73 12.27 -26.15
N ILE A 366 14.81 11.33 -25.22
CA ILE A 366 13.77 10.33 -25.00
C ILE A 366 13.19 10.53 -23.59
N VAL A 367 11.87 10.67 -23.50
CA VAL A 367 11.14 10.88 -22.25
C VAL A 367 10.35 9.62 -21.90
N VAL A 368 10.62 9.05 -20.74
CA VAL A 368 9.93 7.88 -20.18
C VAL A 368 9.34 8.29 -18.83
N SER A 369 8.12 8.81 -18.88
CA SER A 369 7.45 9.33 -17.70
C SER A 369 6.18 8.55 -17.41
N GLU A 370 6.10 7.97 -16.21
CA GLU A 370 4.93 7.24 -15.71
C GLU A 370 4.49 6.03 -16.58
N VAL A 371 5.45 5.36 -17.24
CA VAL A 371 5.16 4.27 -18.20
C VAL A 371 5.89 2.97 -17.85
N GLY A 372 7.15 3.05 -17.43
CA GLY A 372 8.02 1.88 -17.31
C GLY A 372 7.45 0.79 -16.41
N TYR A 373 6.75 1.14 -15.36
CA TYR A 373 6.17 0.20 -14.41
C TYR A 373 4.91 -0.54 -14.93
N TYR A 374 4.36 -0.15 -16.09
CA TYR A 374 3.30 -0.90 -16.77
C TYR A 374 3.82 -2.08 -17.60
N LEU A 375 5.13 -2.14 -17.79
CA LEU A 375 5.79 -3.17 -18.58
C LEU A 375 6.22 -4.35 -17.73
N SER A 376 6.22 -5.56 -18.31
CA SER A 376 6.91 -6.70 -17.71
C SER A 376 8.43 -6.47 -17.68
N PRO A 377 9.19 -7.14 -16.81
CA PRO A 377 10.65 -6.99 -16.73
C PRO A 377 11.35 -7.11 -18.08
N ASP A 378 11.03 -8.16 -18.86
CA ASP A 378 11.64 -8.39 -20.19
C ASP A 378 11.34 -7.25 -21.18
N ARG A 379 10.11 -6.71 -21.11
CA ARG A 379 9.70 -5.61 -21.96
C ARG A 379 10.31 -4.28 -21.54
N LEU A 380 10.51 -4.08 -20.25
CA LEU A 380 11.23 -2.93 -19.73
C LEU A 380 12.70 -2.97 -20.17
N ASP A 381 13.36 -4.13 -20.06
CA ASP A 381 14.73 -4.28 -20.53
C ASP A 381 14.86 -4.04 -22.04
N ASP A 382 13.89 -4.47 -22.87
CA ASP A 382 13.84 -4.15 -24.31
C ASP A 382 13.63 -2.64 -24.54
N LEU A 383 12.75 -1.99 -23.76
CA LEU A 383 12.55 -0.52 -23.84
C LEU A 383 13.84 0.22 -23.53
N VAL A 384 14.52 -0.15 -22.45
CA VAL A 384 15.78 0.49 -22.03
C VAL A 384 16.87 0.31 -23.08
N HIS A 385 16.99 -0.88 -23.70
CA HIS A 385 17.92 -1.17 -24.79
C HIS A 385 17.64 -0.28 -26.01
N ARG A 386 16.39 -0.29 -26.46
CA ARG A 386 15.98 0.51 -27.62
C ARG A 386 16.16 2.01 -27.38
N ALA A 387 15.85 2.48 -26.17
CA ALA A 387 16.08 3.88 -25.82
C ALA A 387 17.57 4.24 -25.90
N ALA A 388 18.46 3.37 -25.42
CA ALA A 388 19.91 3.60 -25.52
C ALA A 388 20.41 3.58 -26.97
N ASP A 389 19.93 2.61 -27.78
CA ASP A 389 20.37 2.43 -29.17
C ASP A 389 19.82 3.51 -30.13
N SER A 390 18.72 4.17 -29.75
CA SER A 390 18.07 5.21 -30.54
C SER A 390 18.54 6.63 -30.22
N LEU A 391 19.53 6.80 -29.32
CA LEU A 391 20.07 8.12 -29.03
C LEU A 391 21.01 8.61 -30.12
N ASN A 392 20.83 9.85 -30.54
CA ASN A 392 21.83 10.58 -31.28
C ASN A 392 23.09 10.82 -30.45
N ASP A 393 24.19 11.22 -31.09
CA ASP A 393 25.42 11.59 -30.39
C ASP A 393 25.16 12.68 -29.35
N GLY A 394 25.42 12.34 -28.05
CA GLY A 394 25.12 13.20 -26.94
C GLY A 394 23.63 13.30 -26.57
N GLY A 395 22.77 12.49 -27.16
CA GLY A 395 21.36 12.38 -26.77
C GLY A 395 21.20 11.93 -25.32
N ILE A 396 20.03 12.13 -24.74
CA ILE A 396 19.71 11.77 -23.36
C ILE A 396 18.36 11.06 -23.23
N VAL A 397 18.24 10.23 -22.18
CA VAL A 397 16.97 9.71 -21.69
C VAL A 397 16.65 10.39 -20.37
N ILE A 398 15.42 10.84 -20.19
CA ILE A 398 14.88 11.25 -18.88
C ILE A 398 13.79 10.29 -18.47
N ALA A 399 13.93 9.71 -17.28
CA ALA A 399 12.96 8.81 -16.67
C ALA A 399 12.36 9.46 -15.42
N CYS A 400 11.04 9.43 -15.29
CA CYS A 400 10.33 9.97 -14.11
C CYS A 400 9.19 9.05 -13.74
N HIS A 401 9.19 8.50 -12.51
CA HIS A 401 8.21 7.49 -12.08
C HIS A 401 7.78 7.67 -10.63
N TRP A 402 6.48 7.51 -10.41
CA TRP A 402 5.84 7.37 -9.10
C TRP A 402 6.45 6.19 -8.34
N ARG A 403 6.69 6.35 -7.01
CA ARG A 403 7.36 5.33 -6.19
C ARG A 403 6.42 4.45 -5.39
N HIS A 404 5.25 5.00 -5.04
CA HIS A 404 4.31 4.25 -4.22
C HIS A 404 3.74 3.05 -4.99
N PRO A 405 3.63 1.88 -4.35
CA PRO A 405 3.16 0.68 -5.02
C PRO A 405 1.69 0.80 -5.44
N VAL A 406 1.40 0.29 -6.63
CA VAL A 406 0.04 0.15 -7.17
C VAL A 406 -0.17 -1.33 -7.46
N SER A 407 -1.24 -1.91 -6.91
CA SER A 407 -1.49 -3.37 -6.95
C SER A 407 -1.56 -3.95 -8.37
N ASP A 408 -2.02 -3.14 -9.33
CA ASP A 408 -2.24 -3.58 -10.70
C ASP A 408 -0.99 -3.46 -11.58
N TYR A 409 0.06 -2.78 -11.09
CA TYR A 409 1.24 -2.53 -11.91
C TYR A 409 2.25 -3.68 -11.81
N PRO A 410 2.80 -4.14 -12.96
CA PRO A 410 3.82 -5.17 -12.99
C PRO A 410 5.08 -4.86 -12.19
N MET A 411 5.47 -3.59 -12.12
CA MET A 411 6.71 -3.12 -11.49
C MET A 411 6.49 -1.85 -10.67
N ARG A 412 7.48 -1.48 -9.88
CA ARG A 412 7.53 -0.19 -9.16
C ARG A 412 8.39 0.81 -9.91
N GLY A 413 8.24 2.11 -9.62
CA GLY A 413 9.11 3.14 -10.18
C GLY A 413 10.59 2.91 -9.86
N ASP A 414 10.92 2.43 -8.66
CA ASP A 414 12.29 2.11 -8.25
C ASP A 414 12.89 0.99 -9.13
N ASP A 415 12.12 -0.05 -9.47
CA ASP A 415 12.56 -1.15 -10.34
C ASP A 415 12.84 -0.65 -11.77
N VAL A 416 12.01 0.28 -12.26
CA VAL A 416 12.21 0.91 -13.58
C VAL A 416 13.54 1.67 -13.62
N HIS A 417 13.82 2.50 -12.61
CA HIS A 417 15.05 3.27 -12.53
C HIS A 417 16.27 2.35 -12.37
N GLU A 418 16.14 1.24 -11.68
CA GLU A 418 17.21 0.25 -11.55
C GLU A 418 17.50 -0.45 -12.89
N ALA A 419 16.50 -0.73 -13.73
CA ALA A 419 16.71 -1.27 -15.06
C ALA A 419 17.53 -0.31 -15.93
N PHE A 420 17.23 1.00 -15.89
CA PHE A 420 18.03 2.02 -16.58
C PHE A 420 19.47 2.09 -16.05
N ARG A 421 19.68 2.01 -14.73
CA ARG A 421 21.02 2.06 -14.10
C ARG A 421 21.88 0.83 -14.42
N ARG A 422 21.25 -0.34 -14.63
CA ARG A 422 21.96 -1.57 -15.03
C ARG A 422 22.37 -1.60 -16.49
N SER A 423 21.80 -0.74 -17.33
CA SER A 423 22.09 -0.70 -18.76
C SER A 423 23.55 -0.30 -19.01
N ALA A 424 24.27 -1.11 -19.77
CA ALA A 424 25.65 -0.81 -20.16
C ALA A 424 25.74 0.37 -21.18
N GLY A 425 24.66 0.65 -21.90
CA GLY A 425 24.56 1.72 -22.89
C GLY A 425 24.27 3.10 -22.28
N LEU A 426 23.96 3.17 -20.99
CA LEU A 426 23.53 4.40 -20.32
C LEU A 426 24.31 4.63 -19.03
N VAL A 427 24.62 5.89 -18.74
CA VAL A 427 25.16 6.33 -17.45
C VAL A 427 24.28 7.43 -16.88
N ARG A 428 24.02 7.39 -15.58
CA ARG A 428 23.25 8.43 -14.90
C ARG A 428 24.09 9.70 -14.80
N ILE A 429 23.56 10.82 -15.29
CA ILE A 429 24.24 12.12 -15.31
C ILE A 429 23.58 13.16 -14.39
N GLY A 430 22.38 12.91 -13.90
CA GLY A 430 21.65 13.79 -13.01
C GLY A 430 20.38 13.13 -12.49
N GLY A 431 19.68 13.81 -11.57
CA GLY A 431 18.38 13.34 -11.10
C GLY A 431 17.92 13.99 -9.81
N TYR A 432 16.69 13.68 -9.44
CA TYR A 432 16.00 14.08 -8.23
C TYR A 432 15.27 12.89 -7.63
N ALA A 433 15.18 12.82 -6.32
CA ALA A 433 14.42 11.81 -5.61
C ALA A 433 13.77 12.43 -4.37
N ASP A 434 12.51 12.11 -4.15
CA ASP A 434 11.81 12.32 -2.88
C ASP A 434 10.99 11.07 -2.52
N ASP A 435 10.10 11.18 -1.55
CA ASP A 435 9.27 10.07 -1.11
C ASP A 435 8.24 9.63 -2.17
N ASP A 436 7.86 10.54 -3.09
CA ASP A 436 6.77 10.34 -4.03
C ASP A 436 7.23 9.87 -5.41
N PHE A 437 8.37 10.38 -5.92
CA PHE A 437 8.84 10.01 -7.26
C PHE A 437 10.37 10.05 -7.40
N LEU A 438 10.85 9.27 -8.37
CA LEU A 438 12.22 9.31 -8.88
C LEU A 438 12.26 10.00 -10.23
N LEU A 439 13.31 10.79 -10.44
CA LEU A 439 13.65 11.39 -11.72
C LEU A 439 15.13 11.20 -11.96
N ASP A 440 15.50 10.51 -13.01
CA ASP A 440 16.88 10.32 -13.44
C ASP A 440 17.09 10.76 -14.89
N VAL A 441 18.24 11.35 -15.15
CA VAL A 441 18.70 11.70 -16.49
C VAL A 441 19.90 10.80 -16.82
N PHE A 442 19.83 10.17 -17.99
CA PHE A 442 20.86 9.27 -18.49
C PHE A 442 21.40 9.76 -19.83
N GLY A 443 22.65 9.46 -20.09
CA GLY A 443 23.28 9.67 -21.40
C GLY A 443 24.19 8.50 -21.75
N PRO A 444 24.68 8.39 -22.98
CA PRO A 444 25.71 7.42 -23.35
C PRO A 444 26.96 7.56 -22.47
N PRO A 445 27.77 6.47 -22.32
CA PRO A 445 29.07 6.57 -21.66
C PRO A 445 29.95 7.68 -22.26
N GLY A 446 30.48 8.55 -21.41
CA GLY A 446 31.26 9.70 -21.82
C GLY A 446 30.47 11.01 -21.97
N THR A 447 29.17 11.00 -21.70
CA THR A 447 28.35 12.23 -21.62
C THR A 447 28.95 13.17 -20.57
N VAL A 448 29.21 14.42 -20.96
CA VAL A 448 29.78 15.45 -20.08
C VAL A 448 28.70 16.19 -19.31
N SER A 449 29.04 16.73 -18.14
CA SER A 449 28.14 17.56 -17.35
C SER A 449 27.82 18.90 -18.06
N VAL A 450 26.73 19.57 -17.64
CA VAL A 450 26.35 20.88 -18.16
C VAL A 450 27.50 21.90 -17.98
N ALA A 451 28.13 21.91 -16.81
CA ALA A 451 29.25 22.79 -16.50
C ALA A 451 30.46 22.52 -17.41
N ALA A 452 30.79 21.25 -17.67
CA ALA A 452 31.86 20.86 -18.58
C ALA A 452 31.54 21.22 -20.03
N ALA A 453 30.30 21.05 -20.46
CA ALA A 453 29.85 21.44 -21.79
C ALA A 453 29.94 22.97 -22.03
N GLU A 454 29.82 23.77 -20.96
CA GLU A 454 29.99 25.23 -20.98
C GLU A 454 31.44 25.69 -20.69
N GLY A 455 32.37 24.77 -20.53
CA GLY A 455 33.78 25.07 -20.23
C GLY A 455 34.06 25.60 -18.84
N LEU A 456 33.19 25.27 -17.86
CA LEU A 456 33.28 25.67 -16.45
C LEU A 456 33.97 24.63 -15.57
N ALA A 457 34.12 23.40 -16.08
CA ALA A 457 34.75 22.27 -15.36
C ALA A 457 35.66 21.45 -16.24
#